data_fbbd5404186f2aa8510211eca67378dd
#
_entry.id   fbbd5404186f2aa8510211eca67378dd
#
_cell.length_a   1.000
_cell.length_b   1.000
_cell.length_c   1.000
_cell.angle_alpha   90.00
_cell.angle_beta   90.00
_cell.angle_gamma   90.00
#
_symmetry.space_group_name_H-M   'P 1'
#
loop_
_entity.id
_entity.type
_entity.pdbx_description
1 polymer ?
#
loop_
_entity_poly.entity_id
_entity_poly.type
_entity_poly.pdbx_seq_one_letter_code
_entity_poly.pdbx_strand_id
1 'polypeptide(L)'
;GGNNSTFTTHVVTSSGTDTYSCMAAALASLKGPKHGGANIKVIRMFEDMKEQVKDWKDEDEVRHYLQALLDKQAFDKAGLIYGMGHAVYSLSDPRANLLHSFVEKLSREKGRTEEYELYSLVERLGPEIIAGERKMYKGVSANVDFYSGFVYHMLDLPLELYTPLFAMARVAGWSAHRIEELINMGKIIRPAYKYVGTHADYAPLAER
;
A
#
# COMPACT_ATOMS: atom_id res chain seq x y z
N GLY A 1 -13.56 -4.74 -5.09
CA GLY A 1 -12.67 -5.43 -4.22
C GLY A 1 -12.81 -5.08 -2.75
N GLY A 2 -12.08 -5.83 -1.93
CA GLY A 2 -12.11 -5.68 -0.45
C GLY A 2 -11.18 -4.59 0.10
N ASN A 3 -10.71 -3.67 -0.72
CA ASN A 3 -9.85 -2.58 -0.26
C ASN A 3 -10.62 -1.63 0.66
N ASN A 4 -9.97 -1.04 1.67
CA ASN A 4 -10.63 -0.24 2.70
C ASN A 4 -11.46 0.91 2.12
N SER A 5 -10.94 1.69 1.17
CA SER A 5 -11.69 2.77 0.53
C SER A 5 -12.84 2.27 -0.35
N THR A 6 -12.70 1.13 -1.00
CA THR A 6 -13.77 0.48 -1.75
C THR A 6 -14.88 -0.02 -0.81
N PHE A 7 -14.51 -0.66 0.29
CA PHE A 7 -15.48 -1.09 1.30
C PHE A 7 -16.21 0.12 1.92
N THR A 8 -15.49 1.20 2.20
CA THR A 8 -16.09 2.47 2.63
C THR A 8 -17.10 2.98 1.62
N THR A 9 -16.79 2.90 0.31
CA THR A 9 -17.73 3.28 -0.76
C THR A 9 -19.04 2.47 -0.66
N HIS A 10 -18.97 1.15 -0.51
CA HIS A 10 -20.14 0.30 -0.35
C HIS A 10 -20.94 0.65 0.91
N VAL A 11 -20.26 0.72 2.07
CA VAL A 11 -20.91 1.02 3.35
C VAL A 11 -21.65 2.36 3.30
N VAL A 12 -20.98 3.41 2.83
CA VAL A 12 -21.57 4.76 2.76
C VAL A 12 -22.66 4.83 1.71
N THR A 13 -22.52 4.18 0.55
CA THR A 13 -23.56 4.09 -0.47
C THR A 13 -24.81 3.39 0.06
N SER A 14 -24.66 2.30 0.82
CA SER A 14 -25.79 1.53 1.38
C SER A 14 -26.65 2.34 2.35
N SER A 15 -26.15 3.45 2.89
CA SER A 15 -26.94 4.38 3.72
C SER A 15 -27.89 5.28 2.92
N GLY A 16 -27.81 5.28 1.58
CA GLY A 16 -28.61 6.13 0.71
C GLY A 16 -28.09 7.55 0.52
N THR A 17 -26.84 7.84 0.92
CA THR A 17 -26.25 9.18 0.77
C THR A 17 -25.95 9.52 -0.70
N ASP A 18 -25.65 10.80 -0.96
CA ASP A 18 -25.31 11.29 -2.29
C ASP A 18 -23.89 10.85 -2.76
N THR A 19 -23.65 11.02 -4.05
CA THR A 19 -22.38 10.59 -4.68
C THR A 19 -21.17 11.33 -4.15
N TYR A 20 -21.27 12.63 -3.90
CA TYR A 20 -20.15 13.43 -3.44
C TYR A 20 -19.73 13.06 -2.02
N SER A 21 -20.69 12.87 -1.13
CA SER A 21 -20.44 12.38 0.23
C SER A 21 -19.81 10.99 0.23
N CYS A 22 -20.24 10.11 -0.66
CA CYS A 22 -19.67 8.79 -0.81
C CYS A 22 -18.19 8.85 -1.28
N MET A 23 -17.90 9.67 -2.30
CA MET A 23 -16.53 9.87 -2.78
C MET A 23 -15.65 10.54 -1.74
N ALA A 24 -16.16 11.53 -1.00
CA ALA A 24 -15.43 12.18 0.09
C ALA A 24 -15.06 11.18 1.19
N ALA A 25 -15.96 10.26 1.56
CA ALA A 25 -15.67 9.20 2.52
C ALA A 25 -14.60 8.23 2.02
N ALA A 26 -14.66 7.84 0.75
CA ALA A 26 -13.65 6.99 0.12
C ALA A 26 -12.26 7.66 0.09
N LEU A 27 -12.21 8.96 -0.22
CA LEU A 27 -10.99 9.78 -0.18
C LEU A 27 -10.44 9.89 1.25
N ALA A 28 -11.30 10.11 2.24
CA ALA A 28 -10.90 10.15 3.66
C ALA A 28 -10.27 8.83 4.11
N SER A 29 -10.86 7.70 3.68
CA SER A 29 -10.27 6.36 3.91
C SER A 29 -8.91 6.23 3.24
N LEU A 30 -8.78 6.61 1.96
CA LEU A 30 -7.53 6.51 1.21
C LEU A 30 -6.44 7.42 1.78
N LYS A 31 -6.77 8.61 2.29
CA LYS A 31 -5.82 9.55 2.87
C LYS A 31 -5.06 8.98 4.08
N GLY A 32 -5.59 7.97 4.73
CA GLY A 32 -4.95 7.36 5.90
C GLY A 32 -3.55 6.81 5.59
N PRO A 33 -2.55 7.02 6.47
CA PRO A 33 -1.16 6.64 6.21
C PRO A 33 -0.95 5.14 6.06
N LYS A 34 -1.86 4.31 6.59
CA LYS A 34 -1.84 2.84 6.43
C LYS A 34 -2.44 2.37 5.11
N HIS A 35 -3.09 3.25 4.36
CA HIS A 35 -3.78 2.91 3.12
C HIS A 35 -3.13 3.61 1.92
N GLY A 36 -3.29 4.92 1.75
CA GLY A 36 -2.80 5.65 0.59
C GLY A 36 -1.37 6.16 0.69
N GLY A 37 -0.69 5.95 1.82
CA GLY A 37 0.68 6.41 2.03
C GLY A 37 1.78 5.40 1.67
N ALA A 38 1.42 4.23 1.12
CA ALA A 38 2.37 3.14 0.92
C ALA A 38 3.47 3.48 -0.10
N ASN A 39 3.13 4.12 -1.21
CA ASN A 39 4.11 4.51 -2.23
C ASN A 39 5.09 5.59 -1.72
N ILE A 40 4.63 6.52 -0.88
CA ILE A 40 5.51 7.52 -0.23
C ILE A 40 6.48 6.81 0.73
N LYS A 41 6.01 5.77 1.44
CA LYS A 41 6.86 4.96 2.31
C LYS A 41 7.94 4.20 1.51
N VAL A 42 7.61 3.70 0.32
CA VAL A 42 8.59 3.08 -0.58
C VAL A 42 9.68 4.09 -0.93
N ILE A 43 9.34 5.28 -1.40
CA ILE A 43 10.32 6.32 -1.76
C ILE A 43 11.22 6.64 -0.58
N ARG A 44 10.67 6.93 0.58
CA ARG A 44 11.45 7.28 1.78
C ARG A 44 12.34 6.14 2.26
N MET A 45 11.91 4.89 2.13
CA MET A 45 12.74 3.73 2.43
C MET A 45 13.93 3.64 1.47
N PHE A 46 13.72 3.91 0.17
CA PHE A 46 14.83 3.95 -0.79
C PHE A 46 15.74 5.16 -0.60
N GLU A 47 15.24 6.30 -0.15
CA GLU A 47 16.06 7.46 0.24
C GLU A 47 16.98 7.10 1.42
N ASP A 48 16.41 6.51 2.48
CA ASP A 48 17.18 6.03 3.63
C ASP A 48 18.20 4.94 3.22
N MET A 49 17.80 3.99 2.36
CA MET A 49 18.70 2.96 1.84
C MET A 49 19.89 3.57 1.09
N LYS A 50 19.64 4.56 0.23
CA LYS A 50 20.70 5.24 -0.55
C LYS A 50 21.72 5.99 0.34
N GLU A 51 21.29 6.42 1.52
CA GLU A 51 22.20 7.04 2.51
C GLU A 51 22.98 6.01 3.32
N GLN A 52 22.42 4.84 3.59
CA GLN A 52 23.01 3.81 4.46
C GLN A 52 23.90 2.81 3.68
N VAL A 53 23.53 2.45 2.46
CA VAL A 53 24.25 1.51 1.59
C VAL A 53 25.27 2.28 0.76
N LYS A 54 26.54 1.88 0.85
CA LYS A 54 27.64 2.57 0.15
C LYS A 54 27.73 2.20 -1.32
N ASP A 55 27.61 0.92 -1.61
CA ASP A 55 27.59 0.40 -2.98
C ASP A 55 26.24 -0.24 -3.28
N TRP A 56 25.42 0.46 -4.07
CA TRP A 56 24.07 0.00 -4.44
C TRP A 56 24.09 -1.22 -5.35
N LYS A 57 25.25 -1.62 -5.90
CA LYS A 57 25.43 -2.80 -6.73
C LYS A 57 25.90 -4.00 -5.92
N ASP A 58 26.37 -3.77 -4.70
CA ASP A 58 26.76 -4.84 -3.78
C ASP A 58 25.52 -5.51 -3.19
N GLU A 59 25.28 -6.75 -3.64
CA GLU A 59 24.14 -7.53 -3.19
C GLU A 59 24.16 -7.79 -1.68
N ASP A 60 25.32 -7.98 -1.08
CA ASP A 60 25.45 -8.28 0.34
C ASP A 60 25.14 -7.05 1.19
N GLU A 61 25.58 -5.84 0.79
CA GLU A 61 25.24 -4.61 1.47
C GLU A 61 23.71 -4.34 1.40
N VAL A 62 23.10 -4.49 0.22
CA VAL A 62 21.66 -4.32 0.04
C VAL A 62 20.88 -5.37 0.85
N ARG A 63 21.31 -6.63 0.84
CA ARG A 63 20.71 -7.71 1.63
C ARG A 63 20.77 -7.41 3.13
N HIS A 64 21.92 -6.94 3.61
CA HIS A 64 22.09 -6.55 5.02
C HIS A 64 21.12 -5.43 5.43
N TYR A 65 20.97 -4.40 4.59
CA TYR A 65 20.00 -3.33 4.86
C TYR A 65 18.55 -3.83 4.88
N LEU A 66 18.16 -4.70 3.92
CA LEU A 66 16.82 -5.29 3.89
C LEU A 66 16.54 -6.14 5.11
N GLN A 67 17.55 -6.87 5.60
CA GLN A 67 17.46 -7.62 6.86
C GLN A 67 17.28 -6.67 8.05
N ALA A 68 18.04 -5.59 8.13
CA ALA A 68 17.92 -4.58 9.18
C ALA A 68 16.53 -3.91 9.20
N LEU A 69 15.86 -3.76 8.04
CA LEU A 69 14.46 -3.33 7.99
C LEU A 69 13.53 -4.31 8.70
N LEU A 70 13.66 -5.63 8.43
CA LEU A 70 12.82 -6.66 9.06
C LEU A 70 13.08 -6.77 10.56
N ASP A 71 14.34 -6.61 10.98
CA ASP A 71 14.79 -6.60 12.37
C ASP A 71 14.42 -5.32 13.14
N LYS A 72 13.73 -4.39 12.48
CA LYS A 72 13.32 -3.09 13.06
C LYS A 72 14.48 -2.20 13.49
N GLN A 73 15.61 -2.29 12.79
CA GLN A 73 16.82 -1.54 13.08
C GLN A 73 17.07 -0.38 12.10
N ALA A 74 16.43 -0.42 10.91
CA ALA A 74 16.58 0.59 9.87
C ALA A 74 15.27 1.34 9.58
N PHE A 75 15.39 2.48 8.91
CA PHE A 75 14.31 3.36 8.48
C PHE A 75 13.33 3.71 9.63
N ASP A 76 12.04 3.37 9.49
CA ASP A 76 10.99 3.69 10.46
C ASP A 76 10.76 2.60 11.54
N LYS A 77 11.60 1.59 11.56
CA LYS A 77 11.59 0.47 12.52
C LYS A 77 10.27 -0.30 12.58
N ALA A 78 9.49 -0.28 11.49
CA ALA A 78 8.22 -0.98 11.41
C ALA A 78 8.38 -2.49 11.16
N GLY A 79 9.56 -2.97 10.74
CA GLY A 79 9.80 -4.36 10.39
C GLY A 79 9.19 -4.74 9.04
N LEU A 80 9.20 -3.82 8.07
CA LEU A 80 8.58 -3.99 6.77
C LEU A 80 9.52 -3.55 5.64
N ILE A 81 9.55 -4.33 4.57
CA ILE A 81 10.06 -3.88 3.27
C ILE A 81 8.85 -3.35 2.50
N TYR A 82 8.74 -2.03 2.40
CA TYR A 82 7.59 -1.39 1.77
C TYR A 82 7.53 -1.68 0.27
N GLY A 83 6.32 -1.80 -0.27
CA GLY A 83 6.10 -2.17 -1.66
C GLY A 83 6.13 -3.68 -1.93
N MET A 84 6.39 -4.51 -0.91
CA MET A 84 6.41 -5.97 -1.01
C MET A 84 5.17 -6.60 -0.39
N GLY A 85 4.60 -7.59 -1.11
CA GLY A 85 3.41 -8.34 -0.68
C GLY A 85 2.10 -7.63 -0.98
N HIS A 86 1.04 -8.43 -1.12
CA HIS A 86 -0.32 -7.95 -1.35
C HIS A 86 -1.33 -8.95 -0.78
N ALA A 87 -2.51 -8.47 -0.37
CA ALA A 87 -3.56 -9.33 0.18
C ALA A 87 -4.10 -10.34 -0.85
N VAL A 88 -4.15 -9.95 -2.12
CA VAL A 88 -4.69 -10.74 -3.24
C VAL A 88 -3.58 -11.35 -4.09
N TYR A 89 -2.64 -10.52 -4.55
CA TYR A 89 -1.56 -10.94 -5.45
C TYR A 89 -0.41 -11.56 -4.67
N SER A 90 -0.17 -12.87 -4.89
CA SER A 90 0.90 -13.60 -4.21
C SER A 90 2.06 -13.98 -5.13
N LEU A 91 1.80 -14.17 -6.42
CA LEU A 91 2.82 -14.52 -7.40
C LEU A 91 3.36 -13.28 -8.12
N SER A 92 2.47 -12.41 -8.58
CA SER A 92 2.83 -11.12 -9.19
C SER A 92 1.64 -10.18 -9.15
N ASP A 93 1.90 -8.88 -9.06
CA ASP A 93 0.89 -7.83 -9.23
C ASP A 93 0.95 -7.32 -10.68
N PRO A 94 -0.08 -7.52 -11.51
CA PRO A 94 -0.07 -7.10 -12.91
C PRO A 94 0.12 -5.59 -13.08
N ARG A 95 -0.23 -4.79 -12.07
CA ARG A 95 -0.02 -3.34 -12.09
C ARG A 95 1.46 -3.00 -11.85
N ALA A 96 2.14 -3.73 -10.96
CA ALA A 96 3.58 -3.58 -10.76
C ALA A 96 4.34 -4.00 -12.01
N ASN A 97 3.97 -5.11 -12.65
CA ASN A 97 4.57 -5.56 -13.91
C ASN A 97 4.42 -4.52 -15.03
N LEU A 98 3.23 -3.91 -15.15
CA LEU A 98 2.99 -2.86 -16.13
C LEU A 98 3.89 -1.64 -15.87
N LEU A 99 3.96 -1.18 -14.62
CA LEU A 99 4.83 -0.05 -14.25
C LEU A 99 6.30 -0.39 -14.49
N HIS A 100 6.74 -1.59 -14.13
CA HIS A 100 8.11 -2.05 -14.36
C HIS A 100 8.52 -1.91 -15.85
N SER A 101 7.62 -2.26 -16.79
CA SER A 101 7.91 -2.14 -18.23
C SER A 101 8.19 -0.69 -18.68
N PHE A 102 7.67 0.30 -17.99
CA PHE A 102 7.94 1.71 -18.26
C PHE A 102 9.15 2.26 -17.52
N VAL A 103 9.42 1.74 -16.32
CA VAL A 103 10.45 2.25 -15.40
C VAL A 103 11.84 2.14 -16.02
N GLU A 104 12.17 1.01 -16.64
CA GLU A 104 13.48 0.80 -17.30
C GLU A 104 13.74 1.85 -18.38
N LYS A 105 12.78 2.08 -19.26
CA LYS A 105 12.89 3.10 -20.30
C LYS A 105 13.01 4.50 -19.73
N LEU A 106 12.11 4.84 -18.81
CA LEU A 106 12.05 6.17 -18.19
C LEU A 106 13.33 6.47 -17.39
N SER A 107 13.88 5.48 -16.68
CA SER A 107 15.12 5.65 -15.91
C SER A 107 16.33 5.99 -16.81
N ARG A 108 16.40 5.36 -17.98
CA ARG A 108 17.44 5.69 -18.99
C ARG A 108 17.26 7.11 -19.54
N GLU A 109 16.03 7.50 -19.87
CA GLU A 109 15.70 8.83 -20.38
C GLU A 109 15.99 9.93 -19.36
N LYS A 110 15.83 9.63 -18.08
CA LYS A 110 16.04 10.57 -16.96
C LYS A 110 17.43 10.48 -16.32
N GLY A 111 18.32 9.61 -16.81
CA GLY A 111 19.66 9.42 -16.25
C GLY A 111 19.67 8.79 -14.86
N ARG A 112 18.66 7.97 -14.53
CA ARG A 112 18.48 7.32 -13.22
C ARG A 112 18.61 5.80 -13.28
N THR A 113 19.46 5.30 -14.16
CA THR A 113 19.68 3.87 -14.38
C THR A 113 20.19 3.17 -13.12
N GLU A 114 21.09 3.79 -12.35
CA GLU A 114 21.62 3.19 -11.11
C GLU A 114 20.52 3.03 -10.05
N GLU A 115 19.59 3.98 -9.94
CA GLU A 115 18.44 3.83 -9.05
C GLU A 115 17.53 2.68 -9.52
N TYR A 116 17.30 2.54 -10.82
CA TYR A 116 16.53 1.43 -11.36
C TYR A 116 17.19 0.07 -11.07
N GLU A 117 18.53 -0.02 -11.19
CA GLU A 117 19.27 -1.24 -10.84
C GLU A 117 19.08 -1.60 -9.37
N LEU A 118 19.12 -0.60 -8.47
CA LEU A 118 18.84 -0.80 -7.03
C LEU A 118 17.41 -1.28 -6.81
N TYR A 119 16.40 -0.67 -7.46
CA TYR A 119 15.00 -1.14 -7.36
C TYR A 119 14.86 -2.59 -7.83
N SER A 120 15.49 -2.95 -8.96
CA SER A 120 15.47 -4.31 -9.49
C SER A 120 16.15 -5.31 -8.56
N LEU A 121 17.23 -4.91 -7.91
CA LEU A 121 17.92 -5.73 -6.91
C LEU A 121 17.03 -5.97 -5.69
N VAL A 122 16.38 -4.93 -5.18
CA VAL A 122 15.46 -5.04 -4.04
C VAL A 122 14.22 -5.87 -4.40
N GLU A 123 13.68 -5.75 -5.62
CA GLU A 123 12.56 -6.58 -6.10
C GLU A 123 12.92 -8.07 -6.08
N ARG A 124 14.16 -8.41 -6.42
CA ARG A 124 14.65 -9.80 -6.40
C ARG A 124 14.91 -10.30 -4.98
N LEU A 125 15.63 -9.52 -4.17
CA LEU A 125 16.05 -9.94 -2.84
C LEU A 125 14.94 -9.88 -1.78
N GLY A 126 14.05 -8.91 -1.88
CA GLY A 126 13.00 -8.69 -0.88
C GLY A 126 12.12 -9.91 -0.62
N PRO A 127 11.57 -10.58 -1.64
CA PRO A 127 10.79 -11.81 -1.47
C PRO A 127 11.59 -12.95 -0.80
N GLU A 128 12.86 -13.12 -1.18
CA GLU A 128 13.73 -14.16 -0.60
C GLU A 128 13.94 -13.96 0.90
N ILE A 129 14.28 -12.74 1.29
CA ILE A 129 14.54 -12.39 2.69
C ILE A 129 13.26 -12.49 3.53
N ILE A 130 12.15 -11.97 3.03
CA ILE A 130 10.85 -12.06 3.72
C ILE A 130 10.43 -13.53 3.90
N ALA A 131 10.64 -14.38 2.90
CA ALA A 131 10.29 -15.81 2.98
C ALA A 131 11.19 -16.55 3.98
N GLY A 132 12.46 -16.17 4.10
CA GLY A 132 13.38 -16.74 5.07
C GLY A 132 13.00 -16.43 6.51
N GLU A 133 12.63 -15.17 6.79
CA GLU A 133 12.28 -14.68 8.12
C GLU A 133 10.86 -15.11 8.57
N ARG A 134 9.92 -15.04 7.65
CA ARG A 134 8.52 -15.37 7.92
C ARG A 134 8.22 -16.68 7.23
N LYS A 135 7.96 -17.75 7.98
CA LYS A 135 7.48 -19.04 7.43
C LYS A 135 6.18 -18.81 6.65
N MET A 136 6.30 -18.22 5.47
CA MET A 136 5.15 -17.85 4.64
C MET A 136 4.88 -18.95 3.62
N TYR A 137 3.69 -19.54 3.70
CA TYR A 137 3.18 -20.46 2.67
C TYR A 137 2.69 -19.72 1.42
N LYS A 138 2.54 -18.39 1.49
CA LYS A 138 2.09 -17.53 0.41
C LYS A 138 3.29 -16.77 -0.17
N GLY A 139 3.45 -16.79 -1.49
CA GLY A 139 4.50 -16.01 -2.15
C GLY A 139 4.39 -14.51 -1.86
N VAL A 140 5.52 -13.84 -1.98
CA VAL A 140 5.64 -12.37 -1.86
C VAL A 140 6.16 -11.84 -3.18
N SER A 141 5.58 -10.75 -3.67
CA SER A 141 6.01 -10.05 -4.88
C SER A 141 5.89 -8.54 -4.68
N ALA A 142 6.58 -7.77 -5.52
CA ALA A 142 6.38 -6.34 -5.59
C ALA A 142 4.91 -6.01 -5.92
N ASN A 143 4.35 -5.02 -5.25
CA ASN A 143 3.00 -4.51 -5.50
C ASN A 143 3.05 -3.18 -6.25
N VAL A 144 1.88 -2.61 -6.55
CA VAL A 144 1.78 -1.37 -7.33
C VAL A 144 2.54 -0.19 -6.70
N ASP A 145 2.65 -0.14 -5.38
CA ASP A 145 3.29 0.96 -4.67
C ASP A 145 4.82 0.94 -4.85
N PHE A 146 5.40 -0.23 -5.13
CA PHE A 146 6.85 -0.38 -5.31
C PHE A 146 7.39 0.48 -6.45
N TYR A 147 6.74 0.44 -7.60
CA TYR A 147 7.21 1.19 -8.79
C TYR A 147 6.46 2.52 -9.01
N SER A 148 5.22 2.67 -8.53
CA SER A 148 4.45 3.89 -8.78
C SER A 148 5.13 5.14 -8.21
N GLY A 149 5.67 5.04 -7.00
CA GLY A 149 6.41 6.14 -6.39
C GLY A 149 7.66 6.50 -7.19
N PHE A 150 8.41 5.51 -7.66
CA PHE A 150 9.62 5.74 -8.46
C PHE A 150 9.30 6.41 -9.81
N VAL A 151 8.21 6.00 -10.49
CA VAL A 151 7.74 6.69 -11.69
C VAL A 151 7.43 8.16 -11.40
N TYR A 152 6.70 8.44 -10.34
CA TYR A 152 6.35 9.82 -9.97
C TYR A 152 7.60 10.65 -9.61
N HIS A 153 8.55 10.04 -8.92
CA HIS A 153 9.84 10.66 -8.60
C HIS A 153 10.63 11.02 -9.88
N MET A 154 10.71 10.10 -10.85
CA MET A 154 11.38 10.37 -12.13
C MET A 154 10.68 11.44 -12.98
N LEU A 155 9.39 11.68 -12.75
CA LEU A 155 8.61 12.73 -13.39
C LEU A 155 8.67 14.06 -12.60
N ASP A 156 9.52 14.15 -11.58
CA ASP A 156 9.70 15.33 -10.73
C ASP A 156 8.39 15.80 -10.06
N LEU A 157 7.47 14.86 -9.78
CA LEU A 157 6.24 15.18 -9.08
C LEU A 157 6.51 15.32 -7.56
N PRO A 158 5.94 16.35 -6.91
CA PRO A 158 6.08 16.49 -5.46
C PRO A 158 5.35 15.36 -4.72
N LEU A 159 5.90 14.95 -3.57
CA LEU A 159 5.36 13.83 -2.78
C LEU A 159 3.89 14.03 -2.38
N GLU A 160 3.46 15.27 -2.19
CA GLU A 160 2.08 15.65 -1.84
C GLU A 160 1.06 15.22 -2.91
N LEU A 161 1.49 15.03 -4.17
CA LEU A 161 0.63 14.59 -5.25
C LEU A 161 0.48 13.08 -5.38
N TYR A 162 1.31 12.27 -4.72
CA TYR A 162 1.31 10.80 -4.90
C TYR A 162 -0.02 10.16 -4.50
N THR A 163 -0.53 10.46 -3.32
CA THR A 163 -1.85 9.98 -2.88
C THR A 163 -3.00 10.56 -3.70
N PRO A 164 -3.05 11.88 -4.02
CA PRO A 164 -4.02 12.43 -4.95
C PRO A 164 -4.06 11.76 -6.34
N LEU A 165 -2.90 11.50 -6.94
CA LEU A 165 -2.83 10.79 -8.24
C LEU A 165 -3.39 9.39 -8.15
N PHE A 166 -3.06 8.68 -7.06
CA PHE A 166 -3.63 7.36 -6.80
C PHE A 166 -5.15 7.44 -6.62
N ALA A 167 -5.65 8.47 -5.94
CA ALA A 167 -7.08 8.71 -5.78
C ALA A 167 -7.78 8.96 -7.11
N MET A 168 -7.21 9.81 -7.98
CA MET A 168 -7.75 10.08 -9.32
C MET A 168 -7.94 8.78 -10.12
N ALA A 169 -6.94 7.91 -10.12
CA ALA A 169 -7.02 6.61 -10.78
C ALA A 169 -8.07 5.69 -10.14
N ARG A 170 -8.46 5.93 -8.90
CA ARG A 170 -9.40 5.09 -8.15
C ARG A 170 -10.84 5.58 -8.23
N VAL A 171 -11.09 6.85 -8.52
CA VAL A 171 -12.47 7.41 -8.60
C VAL A 171 -13.36 6.62 -9.55
N ALA A 172 -12.84 6.20 -10.71
CA ALA A 172 -13.59 5.35 -11.65
C ALA A 172 -14.02 4.02 -11.01
N GLY A 173 -13.12 3.36 -10.24
CA GLY A 173 -13.44 2.11 -9.54
C GLY A 173 -14.46 2.31 -8.42
N TRP A 174 -14.33 3.37 -7.63
CA TRP A 174 -15.32 3.70 -6.60
C TRP A 174 -16.68 4.03 -7.20
N SER A 175 -16.72 4.75 -8.32
CA SER A 175 -17.95 5.05 -9.04
C SER A 175 -18.65 3.79 -9.53
N ALA A 176 -17.89 2.84 -10.09
CA ALA A 176 -18.42 1.55 -10.50
C ALA A 176 -19.03 0.77 -9.32
N HIS A 177 -18.30 0.70 -8.19
CA HIS A 177 -18.81 0.04 -6.97
C HIS A 177 -20.05 0.74 -6.39
N ARG A 178 -20.12 2.07 -6.47
CA ARG A 178 -21.31 2.81 -6.07
C ARG A 178 -22.51 2.47 -6.97
N ILE A 179 -22.32 2.44 -8.29
CA ILE A 179 -23.37 2.09 -9.24
C ILE A 179 -23.87 0.66 -8.99
N GLU A 180 -22.94 -0.27 -8.77
CA GLU A 180 -23.26 -1.66 -8.43
C GLU A 180 -24.12 -1.75 -7.16
N GLU A 181 -23.76 -1.04 -6.11
CA GLU A 181 -24.50 -1.02 -4.85
C GLU A 181 -25.91 -0.43 -5.02
N LEU A 182 -26.04 0.64 -5.82
CA LEU A 182 -27.35 1.26 -6.11
C LEU A 182 -28.24 0.36 -6.95
N ILE A 183 -27.70 -0.37 -7.93
CA ILE A 183 -28.44 -1.30 -8.79
C ILE A 183 -28.94 -2.49 -7.97
N ASN A 184 -28.12 -3.02 -7.10
CA ASN A 184 -28.45 -4.17 -6.27
C ASN A 184 -29.48 -3.86 -5.18
N MET A 185 -29.79 -2.59 -4.92
CA MET A 185 -30.76 -2.12 -3.92
C MET A 185 -30.65 -2.88 -2.59
N GLY A 186 -29.39 -3.08 -2.15
CA GLY A 186 -29.07 -3.81 -0.94
C GLY A 186 -29.62 -3.12 0.32
N LYS A 187 -29.73 -3.90 1.39
CA LYS A 187 -30.00 -3.32 2.72
C LYS A 187 -28.79 -2.55 3.20
N ILE A 188 -29.00 -1.57 4.07
CA ILE A 188 -27.90 -0.89 4.75
C ILE A 188 -26.92 -1.91 5.35
N ILE A 189 -25.65 -1.77 5.04
CA ILE A 189 -24.60 -2.66 5.52
C ILE A 189 -24.41 -2.44 7.01
N ARG A 190 -24.74 -3.47 7.78
CA ARG A 190 -24.58 -3.53 9.23
C ARG A 190 -23.80 -4.78 9.58
N PRO A 191 -22.47 -4.68 9.86
CA PRO A 191 -21.71 -5.84 10.27
C PRO A 191 -22.34 -6.48 11.52
N ALA A 192 -22.48 -7.80 11.50
CA ALA A 192 -22.85 -8.55 12.69
C ALA A 192 -21.62 -8.79 13.56
N TYR A 193 -21.75 -8.55 14.85
CA TYR A 193 -20.72 -8.91 15.82
C TYR A 193 -21.32 -9.56 17.04
N LYS A 194 -20.53 -10.46 17.62
CA LYS A 194 -20.88 -11.15 18.85
C LYS A 194 -20.10 -10.51 19.99
N TYR A 195 -20.80 -10.16 21.06
CA TYR A 195 -20.14 -9.78 22.30
C TYR A 195 -19.37 -10.97 22.85
N VAL A 196 -18.07 -10.81 23.11
CA VAL A 196 -17.18 -11.85 23.62
C VAL A 196 -16.64 -11.54 25.02
N GLY A 197 -17.07 -10.42 25.63
CA GLY A 197 -16.73 -10.07 27.00
C GLY A 197 -17.60 -10.83 28.02
N THR A 198 -17.22 -10.73 29.28
CA THR A 198 -18.02 -11.25 30.41
C THR A 198 -19.26 -10.37 30.61
N HIS A 199 -20.40 -11.01 30.85
CA HIS A 199 -21.58 -10.27 31.27
C HIS A 199 -21.31 -9.55 32.58
N ALA A 200 -21.62 -8.27 32.63
CA ALA A 200 -21.56 -7.47 33.84
C ALA A 200 -22.89 -6.76 34.04
N ASP A 201 -23.38 -6.74 35.28
CA ASP A 201 -24.57 -5.98 35.63
C ASP A 201 -24.34 -4.48 35.48
N TYR A 202 -25.42 -3.74 35.27
CA TYR A 202 -25.32 -2.30 35.22
C TYR A 202 -24.92 -1.73 36.61
N ALA A 203 -23.80 -1.02 36.65
CA ALA A 203 -23.38 -0.26 37.82
C ALA A 203 -23.88 1.20 37.72
N PRO A 204 -24.63 1.73 38.70
CA PRO A 204 -25.01 3.14 38.72
C PRO A 204 -23.78 4.07 38.69
N LEU A 205 -23.93 5.28 38.16
CA LEU A 205 -22.81 6.21 37.98
C LEU A 205 -22.09 6.51 39.33
N ALA A 206 -22.82 6.51 40.45
CA ALA A 206 -22.27 6.74 41.77
C ALA A 206 -21.43 5.56 42.33
N GLU A 207 -21.47 4.40 41.66
CA GLU A 207 -20.79 3.16 42.06
C GLU A 207 -19.67 2.76 41.08
N ARG A 208 -19.35 3.60 40.10
CA ARG A 208 -18.31 3.36 39.06
C ARG A 208 -16.96 3.93 39.46
#